data_1f50ced46b5b25fd9867b45f0493fa42
#
_entry.id   1f50ced46b5b25fd9867b45f0493fa42
#
_cell.length_a   1.000
_cell.length_b   1.000
_cell.length_c   1.000
_cell.angle_alpha   90.00
_cell.angle_beta   90.00
_cell.angle_gamma   90.00
#
_symmetry.space_group_name_H-M   'P 1'
#
loop_
_entity.id
_entity.type
_entity.pdbx_description
1 polymer ?
#
loop_
_entity_poly.entity_id
_entity_poly.type
_entity_poly.pdbx_seq_one_letter_code
_entity_poly.pdbx_strand_id
1 'polypeptide(L)'
;MVLDTLDNLMKYASLHENLEKVFRYILQLDFNDLKPSTIVLDDNAYLKIDEVDLRNAEDAHLEVHDQYIDIQIAVGNSECIGYRSRKECKKMLREDWANDIAFFVDDFEFTFCLPKNSFAILFP
;
A
#
# COMPACT_ATOMS: atom_id res chain seq x y z
N MET A 1 0.49 -9.42 6.46
CA MET A 1 1.38 -8.37 5.90
C MET A 1 2.68 -9.02 5.42
N VAL A 2 3.21 -8.59 4.28
CA VAL A 2 4.55 -8.94 3.76
C VAL A 2 5.38 -7.66 3.69
N LEU A 3 6.68 -7.74 3.93
CA LEU A 3 7.64 -6.65 3.77
C LEU A 3 8.91 -7.23 3.17
N ASP A 4 9.32 -6.75 1.97
CA ASP A 4 10.52 -7.24 1.28
C ASP A 4 11.01 -6.20 0.24
N THR A 5 12.11 -6.50 -0.43
CA THR A 5 12.66 -5.69 -1.52
C THR A 5 12.03 -6.04 -2.86
N LEU A 6 12.00 -5.10 -3.80
CA LEU A 6 11.43 -5.29 -5.14
C LEU A 6 12.06 -6.46 -5.92
N ASP A 7 13.32 -6.79 -5.67
CA ASP A 7 13.99 -7.95 -6.29
C ASP A 7 13.29 -9.28 -5.95
N ASN A 8 12.57 -9.32 -4.83
CA ASN A 8 11.86 -10.49 -4.37
C ASN A 8 10.36 -10.49 -4.73
N LEU A 9 9.85 -9.44 -5.35
CA LEU A 9 8.41 -9.23 -5.58
C LEU A 9 7.71 -10.46 -6.16
N MET A 10 8.30 -11.07 -7.20
CA MET A 10 7.72 -12.24 -7.87
C MET A 10 7.60 -13.49 -6.99
N LYS A 11 8.32 -13.58 -5.86
CA LYS A 11 8.21 -14.71 -4.93
C LYS A 11 6.83 -14.76 -4.25
N TYR A 12 6.13 -13.66 -4.23
CA TYR A 12 4.82 -13.48 -3.59
C TYR A 12 3.65 -13.53 -4.57
N ALA A 13 3.92 -13.77 -5.87
CA ALA A 13 2.90 -13.78 -6.92
C ALA A 13 1.79 -14.83 -6.68
N SER A 14 2.11 -15.94 -6.02
CA SER A 14 1.14 -17.00 -5.73
C SER A 14 0.18 -16.72 -4.56
N LEU A 15 0.36 -15.60 -3.86
CA LEU A 15 -0.51 -15.26 -2.73
C LEU A 15 -1.93 -14.85 -3.16
N HIS A 16 -2.11 -14.40 -4.40
CA HIS A 16 -3.40 -14.09 -4.99
C HIS A 16 -3.34 -14.15 -6.52
N GLU A 17 -4.40 -14.58 -7.17
CA GLU A 17 -4.46 -14.79 -8.63
C GLU A 17 -4.12 -13.55 -9.48
N ASN A 18 -4.40 -12.35 -8.98
CA ASN A 18 -4.10 -11.10 -9.67
C ASN A 18 -2.68 -10.58 -9.47
N LEU A 19 -1.92 -11.07 -8.48
CA LEU A 19 -0.63 -10.49 -8.13
C LEU A 19 0.43 -10.70 -9.21
N GLU A 20 0.43 -11.84 -9.90
CA GLU A 20 1.44 -12.09 -10.93
C GLU A 20 1.42 -11.04 -12.03
N LYS A 21 0.24 -10.69 -12.56
CA LYS A 21 0.12 -9.68 -13.63
C LYS A 21 0.52 -8.29 -13.13
N VAL A 22 0.10 -7.93 -11.92
CA VAL A 22 0.43 -6.65 -11.29
C VAL A 22 1.95 -6.53 -11.09
N PHE A 23 2.59 -7.56 -10.54
CA PHE A 23 4.03 -7.56 -10.29
C PHE A 23 4.84 -7.51 -11.59
N ARG A 24 4.44 -8.25 -12.63
CA ARG A 24 5.08 -8.17 -13.94
C ARG A 24 4.98 -6.76 -14.54
N TYR A 25 3.87 -6.07 -14.34
CA TYR A 25 3.70 -4.70 -14.79
C TYR A 25 4.61 -3.75 -14.00
N ILE A 26 4.61 -3.83 -12.66
CA ILE A 26 5.45 -3.01 -11.79
C ILE A 26 6.93 -3.13 -12.16
N LEU A 27 7.42 -4.34 -12.41
CA LEU A 27 8.83 -4.59 -12.76
C LEU A 27 9.23 -4.08 -14.16
N GLN A 28 8.29 -3.66 -14.99
CA GLN A 28 8.56 -3.03 -16.29
C GLN A 28 8.63 -1.50 -16.20
N LEU A 29 8.22 -0.91 -15.08
CA LEU A 29 8.25 0.53 -14.89
C LEU A 29 9.69 1.05 -14.73
N ASP A 30 9.98 2.18 -15.38
CA ASP A 30 11.20 2.94 -15.06
C ASP A 30 10.93 3.83 -13.84
N PHE A 31 11.38 3.41 -12.69
CA PHE A 31 11.20 4.13 -11.43
C PHE A 31 11.90 5.49 -11.38
N ASN A 32 12.79 5.80 -12.34
CA ASN A 32 13.43 7.11 -12.41
C ASN A 32 12.61 8.14 -13.22
N ASP A 33 11.62 7.70 -13.99
CA ASP A 33 10.76 8.57 -14.83
C ASP A 33 9.26 8.44 -14.48
N LEU A 34 8.94 8.05 -13.25
CA LEU A 34 7.55 7.99 -12.80
C LEU A 34 6.99 9.41 -12.61
N LYS A 35 5.73 9.59 -13.00
CA LYS A 35 4.97 10.82 -12.80
C LYS A 35 3.66 10.51 -12.11
N PRO A 36 3.17 11.40 -11.24
CA PRO A 36 1.87 11.25 -10.60
C PRO A 36 0.78 10.91 -11.62
N SER A 37 0.16 9.76 -11.45
CA SER A 37 -0.86 9.24 -12.37
C SER A 37 -1.60 8.03 -11.77
N THR A 38 -2.74 7.70 -12.37
CA THR A 38 -3.44 6.44 -12.10
C THR A 38 -3.43 5.60 -13.37
N ILE A 39 -2.97 4.37 -13.27
CA ILE A 39 -2.87 3.40 -14.36
C ILE A 39 -3.81 2.25 -14.05
N VAL A 40 -4.88 2.12 -14.82
CA VAL A 40 -5.83 1.00 -14.71
C VAL A 40 -5.27 -0.18 -15.51
N LEU A 41 -5.02 -1.30 -14.85
CA LEU A 41 -4.55 -2.52 -15.51
C LEU A 41 -5.73 -3.34 -16.04
N ASP A 42 -6.77 -3.47 -15.24
CA ASP A 42 -8.06 -4.08 -15.58
C ASP A 42 -9.10 -3.75 -14.50
N ASP A 43 -10.25 -4.43 -14.55
CA ASP A 43 -11.37 -4.23 -13.60
C ASP A 43 -11.01 -4.55 -12.14
N ASN A 44 -9.92 -5.26 -11.90
CA ASN A 44 -9.52 -5.77 -10.58
C ASN A 44 -8.21 -5.16 -10.05
N ALA A 45 -7.51 -4.35 -10.85
CA ALA A 45 -6.21 -3.82 -10.44
C ALA A 45 -5.90 -2.46 -11.09
N TYR A 46 -5.38 -1.55 -10.29
CA TYR A 46 -4.83 -0.28 -10.74
C TYR A 46 -3.59 0.08 -9.94
N LEU A 47 -2.74 0.92 -10.51
CA LEU A 47 -1.62 1.54 -9.83
C LEU A 47 -1.91 3.03 -9.66
N LYS A 48 -1.63 3.54 -8.47
CA LYS A 48 -1.64 4.96 -8.19
C LYS A 48 -0.20 5.40 -7.90
N ILE A 49 0.28 6.36 -8.66
CA ILE A 49 1.61 6.95 -8.50
C ILE A 49 1.40 8.33 -7.94
N ASP A 50 1.87 8.56 -6.73
CA ASP A 50 1.78 9.84 -6.03
C ASP A 50 3.17 10.39 -5.69
N GLU A 51 3.30 11.69 -5.73
CA GLU A 51 4.44 12.42 -5.17
C GLU A 51 3.88 13.35 -4.08
N VAL A 52 4.08 12.97 -2.84
CA VAL A 52 3.49 13.66 -1.69
C VAL A 52 4.52 13.85 -0.57
N ASP A 53 4.36 14.94 0.16
CA ASP A 53 5.07 15.08 1.44
C ASP A 53 4.47 14.13 2.47
N LEU A 54 5.36 13.44 3.20
CA LEU A 54 4.93 12.54 4.26
C LEU A 54 4.33 13.35 5.42
N ARG A 55 3.27 12.82 6.00
CA ARG A 55 2.61 13.42 7.16
C ARG A 55 3.38 13.12 8.44
N ASN A 56 3.22 13.99 9.44
CA ASN A 56 3.62 13.64 10.80
C ASN A 56 2.75 12.49 11.31
N ALA A 57 3.28 11.69 12.22
CA ALA A 57 2.56 10.53 12.78
C ALA A 57 1.22 10.92 13.44
N GLU A 58 1.14 12.12 14.04
CA GLU A 58 -0.07 12.65 14.69
C GLU A 58 -1.18 13.03 13.69
N ASP A 59 -0.83 13.27 12.42
CA ASP A 59 -1.76 13.63 11.34
C ASP A 59 -2.12 12.42 10.45
N ALA A 60 -1.48 11.27 10.69
CA ALA A 60 -1.70 10.06 9.92
C ALA A 60 -2.84 9.23 10.54
N HIS A 61 -3.68 8.67 9.69
CA HIS A 61 -4.78 7.80 10.07
C HIS A 61 -4.53 6.39 9.58
N LEU A 62 -5.03 5.40 10.33
CA LEU A 62 -5.08 4.02 9.88
C LEU A 62 -6.12 3.89 8.78
N GLU A 63 -5.76 3.20 7.71
CA GLU A 63 -6.60 2.94 6.54
C GLU A 63 -6.84 1.45 6.41
N VAL A 64 -8.05 1.05 6.03
CA VAL A 64 -8.42 -0.35 5.79
C VAL A 64 -9.25 -0.50 4.54
N HIS A 65 -9.12 -1.66 3.90
CA HIS A 65 -9.93 -2.14 2.78
C HIS A 65 -10.59 -3.47 3.16
N ASP A 66 -11.73 -3.78 2.57
CA ASP A 66 -12.44 -5.05 2.76
C ASP A 66 -12.19 -6.04 1.63
N GLN A 67 -11.87 -5.53 0.45
CA GLN A 67 -11.74 -6.30 -0.79
C GLN A 67 -10.36 -6.16 -1.43
N TYR A 68 -9.77 -4.95 -1.39
CA TYR A 68 -8.48 -4.71 -2.04
C TYR A 68 -7.30 -5.16 -1.18
N ILE A 69 -6.34 -5.78 -1.86
CA ILE A 69 -4.99 -5.98 -1.34
C ILE A 69 -4.20 -4.72 -1.69
N ASP A 70 -3.64 -4.08 -0.68
CA ASP A 70 -2.84 -2.88 -0.86
C ASP A 70 -1.35 -3.21 -0.99
N ILE A 71 -0.69 -2.66 -2.01
CA ILE A 71 0.74 -2.85 -2.25
C ILE A 71 1.39 -1.48 -2.25
N GLN A 72 2.06 -1.16 -1.15
CA GLN A 72 2.81 0.08 -1.00
C GLN A 72 4.24 -0.11 -1.47
N ILE A 73 4.75 0.80 -2.32
CA ILE A 73 6.10 0.74 -2.88
C ILE A 73 6.79 2.08 -2.68
N ALA A 74 7.88 2.09 -1.93
CA ALA A 74 8.71 3.27 -1.73
C ALA A 74 9.68 3.44 -2.90
N VAL A 75 9.40 4.38 -3.80
CA VAL A 75 10.18 4.62 -5.03
C VAL A 75 11.21 5.74 -4.86
N GLY A 76 10.81 6.87 -4.28
CA GLY A 76 11.66 8.05 -4.11
C GLY A 76 12.58 7.94 -2.90
N ASN A 77 12.01 8.06 -1.73
CA ASN A 77 12.67 8.00 -0.44
C ASN A 77 12.07 6.86 0.41
N SER A 78 12.71 6.58 1.55
CA SER A 78 12.09 5.71 2.56
C SER A 78 10.90 6.41 3.21
N GLU A 79 9.92 5.63 3.60
CA GLU A 79 8.74 6.09 4.35
C GLU A 79 8.54 5.24 5.61
N CYS A 80 7.86 5.78 6.61
CA CYS A 80 7.42 5.03 7.79
C CYS A 80 5.91 4.85 7.72
N ILE A 81 5.46 3.63 7.93
CA ILE A 81 4.06 3.24 7.90
C ILE A 81 3.64 2.78 9.30
N GLY A 82 2.59 3.38 9.83
CA GLY A 82 1.97 2.94 11.07
C GLY A 82 1.04 1.75 10.83
N TYR A 83 1.10 0.75 11.70
CA TYR A 83 0.28 -0.45 11.59
C TYR A 83 -0.49 -0.73 12.88
N ARG A 84 -1.71 -1.19 12.72
CA ARG A 84 -2.53 -1.80 13.76
C ARG A 84 -3.40 -2.88 13.16
N SER A 85 -3.59 -4.00 13.87
CA SER A 85 -4.53 -5.03 13.41
C SER A 85 -5.94 -4.46 13.31
N ARG A 86 -6.62 -4.68 12.17
CA ARG A 86 -7.98 -4.15 11.93
C ARG A 86 -8.95 -4.46 13.06
N LYS A 87 -8.95 -5.67 13.60
CA LYS A 87 -9.84 -6.09 14.72
C LYS A 87 -9.60 -5.32 16.02
N GLU A 88 -8.46 -4.65 16.15
CA GLU A 88 -8.13 -3.81 17.29
C GLU A 88 -8.45 -2.32 17.04
N CYS A 89 -8.81 -1.95 15.80
CA CYS A 89 -9.29 -0.60 15.47
C CYS A 89 -10.74 -0.44 15.95
N LYS A 90 -11.01 0.62 16.73
CA LYS A 90 -12.31 0.86 17.39
C LYS A 90 -12.83 2.26 17.15
N LYS A 91 -11.97 3.20 16.80
CA LYS A 91 -12.31 4.62 16.66
C LYS A 91 -12.40 5.00 15.19
N MET A 92 -13.48 4.58 14.52
CA MET A 92 -13.71 4.94 13.13
C MET A 92 -13.85 6.44 12.99
N LEU A 93 -13.10 7.02 12.06
CA LEU A 93 -13.16 8.43 11.68
C LEU A 93 -14.18 8.66 10.58
N ARG A 94 -14.08 7.86 9.51
CA ARG A 94 -14.97 7.90 8.34
C ARG A 94 -14.88 6.61 7.56
N GLU A 95 -15.91 6.38 6.74
CA GLU A 95 -15.95 5.25 5.81
C GLU A 95 -16.49 5.70 4.45
N ASP A 96 -16.06 5.03 3.40
CA ASP A 96 -16.56 5.15 2.04
C ASP A 96 -16.50 3.75 1.39
N TRP A 97 -17.48 2.93 1.72
CA TRP A 97 -17.52 1.54 1.24
C TRP A 97 -17.81 1.43 -0.26
N ALA A 98 -18.27 2.51 -0.92
CA ALA A 98 -18.37 2.54 -2.37
C ALA A 98 -16.98 2.49 -3.04
N ASN A 99 -15.96 3.02 -2.34
CA ASN A 99 -14.55 2.99 -2.76
C ASN A 99 -13.72 2.00 -1.92
N ASP A 100 -14.37 1.11 -1.15
CA ASP A 100 -13.73 0.09 -0.32
C ASP A 100 -12.69 0.66 0.65
N ILE A 101 -12.99 1.75 1.35
CA ILE A 101 -12.05 2.41 2.23
C ILE A 101 -12.69 2.88 3.54
N ALA A 102 -12.01 2.68 4.66
CA ALA A 102 -12.35 3.31 5.92
C ALA A 102 -11.10 3.75 6.68
N PHE A 103 -11.27 4.78 7.51
CA PHE A 103 -10.20 5.39 8.29
C PHE A 103 -10.49 5.33 9.78
N PHE A 104 -9.43 5.11 10.58
CA PHE A 104 -9.50 5.05 12.03
C PHE A 104 -8.48 6.01 12.66
N VAL A 105 -8.82 6.52 13.85
CA VAL A 105 -7.95 7.41 14.66
C VAL A 105 -7.39 6.72 15.90
N ASP A 106 -7.36 5.38 15.88
CA ASP A 106 -6.66 4.62 16.91
C ASP A 106 -5.16 4.83 16.78
N ASP A 107 -4.43 4.72 17.89
CA ASP A 107 -2.98 4.79 17.90
C ASP A 107 -2.39 3.60 17.15
N PHE A 108 -1.25 3.77 16.51
CA PHE A 108 -0.50 2.67 15.89
C PHE A 108 -0.02 1.68 16.96
N GLU A 109 -0.08 0.40 16.65
CA GLU A 109 0.49 -0.64 17.49
C GLU A 109 2.02 -0.66 17.36
N PHE A 110 2.50 -0.48 16.13
CA PHE A 110 3.91 -0.26 15.82
C PHE A 110 4.05 0.47 14.49
N THR A 111 5.26 0.93 14.21
CA THR A 111 5.65 1.49 12.92
C THR A 111 6.74 0.66 12.30
N PHE A 112 6.77 0.57 10.97
CA PHE A 112 7.87 -0.02 10.24
C PHE A 112 8.36 0.94 9.15
N CYS A 113 9.64 0.85 8.83
CA CYS A 113 10.21 1.61 7.72
C CYS A 113 10.17 0.79 6.45
N LEU A 114 9.70 1.41 5.38
CA LEU A 114 9.74 0.91 4.02
C LEU A 114 10.88 1.63 3.29
N PRO A 115 12.06 0.99 3.16
CA PRO A 115 13.19 1.60 2.46
C PRO A 115 12.88 1.81 0.97
N LYS A 116 13.61 2.71 0.33
CA LYS A 116 13.54 2.87 -1.12
C LYS A 116 13.75 1.51 -1.82
N ASN A 117 12.98 1.25 -2.86
CA ASN A 117 12.96 -0.01 -3.62
C ASN A 117 12.50 -1.23 -2.81
N SER A 118 11.70 -0.98 -1.79
CA SER A 118 11.02 -2.02 -1.00
C SER A 118 9.52 -1.89 -1.14
N PHE A 119 8.81 -2.95 -0.79
CA PHE A 119 7.35 -2.98 -0.81
C PHE A 119 6.76 -3.59 0.46
N ALA A 120 5.54 -3.21 0.75
CA ALA A 120 4.68 -3.88 1.71
C ALA A 120 3.41 -4.39 1.01
N ILE A 121 2.95 -5.62 1.34
CA ILE A 121 1.64 -6.13 0.93
C ILE A 121 0.77 -6.18 2.18
N LEU A 122 -0.34 -5.46 2.15
CA LEU A 122 -1.33 -5.37 3.20
C LEU A 122 -2.61 -6.06 2.70
N PHE A 123 -3.05 -7.07 3.42
CA PHE A 123 -4.27 -7.82 3.09
C PHE A 123 -5.47 -7.22 3.83
N PRO A 124 -6.70 -7.39 3.30
CA PRO A 124 -7.94 -7.04 3.98
C PRO A 124 -8.07 -7.57 5.40
#